data_9882384362b2676295a6b9e33649dcf7
#
_entry.id   9882384362b2676295a6b9e33649dcf7
#
_cell.length_a   1.000
_cell.length_b   1.000
_cell.length_c   1.000
_cell.angle_alpha   90.00
_cell.angle_beta   90.00
_cell.angle_gamma   90.00
#
_symmetry.space_group_name_H-M   'P 1'
#
loop_
_entity.id
_entity.type
_entity.pdbx_description
1 polymer ?
#
loop_
_entity_poly.entity_id
_entity_poly.type
_entity_poly.pdbx_seq_one_letter_code
_entity_poly.pdbx_strand_id
1 'polypeptide(L)'
;MSDMVKIATRDSYGNALVELGKEHDNLVVFDADLAGATKTGTFLKAFPERHFDCGIAEANMICVAAGMSTTGLVPFASTFAMFAAGRAFEQVRNSIGYPHLNVKIGATHGGISVGEDGASHQCCEDFGLMRTIPGMVVMSPADDVEAQAMVRAAYLHEGPVYMRFGRAAVPVIHEEGFNFQIGKGETLREGKDVAIIANGLLVAEALTAAEELAKEGIEAEVINMATIKPLDEELVLAAAKKCGKIITAEEHSVIGGLGEAVCSLLSEKLPTPVKRIGVNDEFGHSGPAGALLKAFGLSAENIVAVAKEFCK
;
A
#
# COMPACT_ATOMS: atom_id res chain seq x y z
N MET A 1 0.39 -16.08 14.79
CA MET A 1 -0.54 -15.48 13.80
C MET A 1 -1.50 -16.45 13.10
N SER A 2 -1.40 -17.78 13.27
CA SER A 2 -2.27 -18.77 12.58
C SER A 2 -3.77 -18.61 12.87
N ASP A 3 -4.14 -18.14 14.05
CA ASP A 3 -5.53 -18.08 14.53
C ASP A 3 -6.20 -16.71 14.42
N MET A 4 -5.49 -15.73 13.81
CA MET A 4 -6.03 -14.37 13.61
C MET A 4 -7.04 -14.34 12.47
N VAL A 5 -8.08 -13.50 12.62
CA VAL A 5 -9.00 -13.19 11.53
C VAL A 5 -8.21 -12.61 10.36
N LYS A 6 -8.53 -13.05 9.15
CA LYS A 6 -7.90 -12.54 7.92
C LYS A 6 -8.93 -11.87 7.03
N ILE A 7 -8.64 -10.65 6.60
CA ILE A 7 -9.49 -9.84 5.73
C ILE A 7 -8.65 -9.28 4.59
N ALA A 8 -9.18 -9.27 3.37
CA ALA A 8 -8.51 -8.61 2.25
C ALA A 8 -8.71 -7.09 2.35
N THR A 9 -7.64 -6.31 2.25
CA THR A 9 -7.72 -4.85 2.40
C THR A 9 -8.61 -4.16 1.37
N ARG A 10 -8.86 -4.79 0.20
CA ARG A 10 -9.87 -4.33 -0.76
C ARG A 10 -11.30 -4.44 -0.23
N ASP A 11 -11.61 -5.45 0.60
CA ASP A 11 -12.93 -5.58 1.23
C ASP A 11 -13.11 -4.47 2.29
N SER A 12 -12.05 -4.17 3.04
CA SER A 12 -11.99 -3.07 4.00
C SER A 12 -12.22 -1.72 3.31
N TYR A 13 -11.60 -1.51 2.12
CA TYR A 13 -11.80 -0.32 1.29
C TYR A 13 -13.27 -0.13 0.91
N GLY A 14 -13.93 -1.18 0.37
CA GLY A 14 -15.34 -1.12 0.02
C GLY A 14 -16.25 -0.81 1.20
N ASN A 15 -15.97 -1.39 2.38
CA ASN A 15 -16.70 -1.13 3.61
C ASN A 15 -16.50 0.31 4.10
N ALA A 16 -15.26 0.81 4.11
CA ALA A 16 -14.94 2.17 4.52
C ALA A 16 -15.62 3.22 3.64
N LEU A 17 -15.74 2.98 2.33
CA LEU A 17 -16.47 3.87 1.44
C LEU A 17 -17.96 3.97 1.81
N VAL A 18 -18.58 2.86 2.20
CA VAL A 18 -19.99 2.86 2.65
C VAL A 18 -20.17 3.66 3.92
N GLU A 19 -19.28 3.49 4.90
CA GLU A 19 -19.36 4.25 6.16
C GLU A 19 -19.16 5.75 5.91
N LEU A 20 -18.15 6.13 5.12
CA LEU A 20 -17.95 7.53 4.72
C LEU A 20 -19.14 8.09 3.92
N GLY A 21 -19.75 7.29 3.07
CA GLY A 21 -20.92 7.69 2.29
C GLY A 21 -22.17 8.00 3.13
N LYS A 22 -22.30 7.39 4.32
CA LYS A 22 -23.36 7.71 5.29
C LYS A 22 -23.12 9.06 5.98
N GLU A 23 -21.85 9.42 6.16
CA GLU A 23 -21.46 10.64 6.87
C GLU A 23 -21.35 11.85 5.94
N HIS A 24 -21.06 11.63 4.64
CA HIS A 24 -20.68 12.68 3.70
C HIS A 24 -21.38 12.55 2.35
N ASP A 25 -22.24 13.48 2.02
CA ASP A 25 -23.02 13.48 0.77
C ASP A 25 -22.22 13.89 -0.46
N ASN A 26 -21.06 14.54 -0.29
CA ASN A 26 -20.18 14.96 -1.37
C ASN A 26 -19.17 13.88 -1.80
N LEU A 27 -19.16 12.72 -1.15
CA LEU A 27 -18.36 11.58 -1.58
C LEU A 27 -19.03 10.89 -2.76
N VAL A 28 -18.28 10.70 -3.85
CA VAL A 28 -18.70 9.96 -5.06
C VAL A 28 -17.66 8.92 -5.42
N VAL A 29 -18.10 7.78 -5.97
CA VAL A 29 -17.25 6.64 -6.29
C VAL A 29 -17.30 6.36 -7.78
N PHE A 30 -16.15 6.16 -8.39
CA PHE A 30 -15.98 5.78 -9.79
C PHE A 30 -15.36 4.40 -9.89
N ASP A 31 -15.76 3.66 -10.91
CA ASP A 31 -15.18 2.36 -11.25
C ASP A 31 -15.03 2.23 -12.79
N ALA A 32 -14.21 1.28 -13.22
CA ALA A 32 -13.95 0.98 -14.63
C ALA A 32 -14.34 -0.48 -14.92
N ASP A 33 -15.63 -0.82 -14.78
CA ASP A 33 -16.20 -2.16 -14.96
C ASP A 33 -15.61 -3.25 -14.04
N LEU A 34 -15.14 -2.85 -12.86
CA LEU A 34 -14.49 -3.74 -11.89
C LEU A 34 -15.10 -3.68 -10.48
N ALA A 35 -16.31 -3.10 -10.33
CA ALA A 35 -16.93 -2.84 -9.03
C ALA A 35 -17.05 -4.08 -8.12
N GLY A 36 -17.23 -5.26 -8.69
CA GLY A 36 -17.23 -6.54 -7.94
C GLY A 36 -15.86 -6.90 -7.39
N ALA A 37 -14.77 -6.62 -8.13
CA ALA A 37 -13.41 -6.94 -7.77
C ALA A 37 -12.76 -5.89 -6.84
N THR A 38 -12.99 -4.60 -7.10
CA THR A 38 -12.54 -3.46 -6.30
C THR A 38 -13.33 -3.31 -5.00
N LYS A 39 -14.48 -3.97 -4.89
CA LYS A 39 -15.46 -3.89 -3.79
C LYS A 39 -16.25 -2.57 -3.72
N THR A 40 -16.11 -1.69 -4.69
CA THR A 40 -16.96 -0.49 -4.82
C THR A 40 -18.43 -0.85 -5.08
N GLY A 41 -18.71 -2.08 -5.51
CA GLY A 41 -20.06 -2.62 -5.61
C GLY A 41 -20.87 -2.64 -4.30
N THR A 42 -20.18 -2.58 -3.13
CA THR A 42 -20.86 -2.39 -1.83
C THR A 42 -21.40 -0.96 -1.71
N PHE A 43 -20.61 0.03 -2.14
CA PHE A 43 -21.03 1.42 -2.20
C PHE A 43 -22.15 1.64 -3.23
N LEU A 44 -22.05 1.02 -4.43
CA LEU A 44 -23.11 1.06 -5.45
C LEU A 44 -24.45 0.58 -4.90
N LYS A 45 -24.48 -0.48 -4.10
CA LYS A 45 -25.71 -1.00 -3.50
C LYS A 45 -26.31 -0.04 -2.46
N ALA A 46 -25.47 0.68 -1.71
CA ALA A 46 -25.90 1.61 -0.67
C ALA A 46 -26.30 2.98 -1.24
N PHE A 47 -25.58 3.45 -2.26
CA PHE A 47 -25.70 4.80 -2.83
C PHE A 47 -25.62 4.77 -4.37
N PRO A 48 -26.59 4.19 -5.06
CA PRO A 48 -26.54 3.99 -6.52
C PRO A 48 -26.42 5.30 -7.31
N GLU A 49 -26.92 6.41 -6.78
CA GLU A 49 -26.88 7.74 -7.41
C GLU A 49 -25.53 8.46 -7.27
N ARG A 50 -24.62 7.91 -6.45
CA ARG A 50 -23.28 8.47 -6.21
C ARG A 50 -22.17 7.54 -6.69
N HIS A 51 -22.51 6.46 -7.40
CA HIS A 51 -21.56 5.53 -8.02
C HIS A 51 -21.67 5.62 -9.54
N PHE A 52 -20.52 5.75 -10.21
CA PHE A 52 -20.42 5.93 -11.66
C PHE A 52 -19.48 4.88 -12.24
N ASP A 53 -20.01 3.99 -13.07
CA ASP A 53 -19.20 3.07 -13.86
C ASP A 53 -18.87 3.72 -15.22
N CYS A 54 -17.58 3.86 -15.50
CA CYS A 54 -17.07 4.46 -16.74
C CYS A 54 -16.80 3.45 -17.85
N GLY A 55 -17.13 2.16 -17.62
CA GLY A 55 -16.72 1.07 -18.48
C GLY A 55 -15.20 0.82 -18.43
N ILE A 56 -14.70 -0.03 -19.32
CA ILE A 56 -13.25 -0.34 -19.38
C ILE A 56 -12.49 0.85 -20.01
N ALA A 57 -12.44 1.98 -19.28
CA ALA A 57 -11.91 3.25 -19.76
C ALA A 57 -11.26 4.06 -18.61
N GLU A 58 -10.22 3.53 -18.00
CA GLU A 58 -9.58 4.08 -16.79
C GLU A 58 -9.07 5.52 -17.00
N ALA A 59 -8.48 5.81 -18.15
CA ALA A 59 -8.03 7.17 -18.49
C ALA A 59 -9.21 8.17 -18.50
N ASN A 60 -10.37 7.77 -19.06
CA ASN A 60 -11.57 8.58 -19.02
C ASN A 60 -12.11 8.72 -17.59
N MET A 61 -12.17 7.64 -16.82
CA MET A 61 -12.58 7.65 -15.42
C MET A 61 -11.77 8.67 -14.60
N ILE A 62 -10.46 8.66 -14.74
CA ILE A 62 -9.56 9.60 -14.05
C ILE A 62 -9.87 11.06 -14.45
N CYS A 63 -10.07 11.34 -15.76
CA CYS A 63 -10.42 12.67 -16.22
C CYS A 63 -11.79 13.14 -15.70
N VAL A 64 -12.80 12.26 -15.68
CA VAL A 64 -14.13 12.57 -15.15
C VAL A 64 -14.05 12.86 -13.64
N ALA A 65 -13.35 12.00 -12.87
CA ALA A 65 -13.12 12.21 -11.44
C ALA A 65 -12.40 13.54 -11.18
N ALA A 66 -11.37 13.89 -11.98
CA ALA A 66 -10.68 15.17 -11.90
C ALA A 66 -11.65 16.34 -12.11
N GLY A 67 -12.50 16.28 -13.15
CA GLY A 67 -13.51 17.31 -13.40
C GLY A 67 -14.53 17.43 -12.26
N MET A 68 -15.03 16.31 -11.73
CA MET A 68 -16.00 16.28 -10.63
C MET A 68 -15.42 16.89 -9.34
N SER A 69 -14.13 16.69 -9.07
CA SER A 69 -13.49 17.27 -7.88
C SER A 69 -13.51 18.80 -7.87
N THR A 70 -13.55 19.45 -9.06
CA THR A 70 -13.62 20.92 -9.16
C THR A 70 -14.97 21.49 -8.77
N THR A 71 -15.99 20.65 -8.57
CA THR A 71 -17.35 21.04 -8.16
C THR A 71 -17.59 20.93 -6.65
N GLY A 72 -16.57 20.62 -5.86
CA GLY A 72 -16.66 20.42 -4.41
C GLY A 72 -16.99 19.00 -4.00
N LEU A 73 -17.05 18.06 -4.95
CA LEU A 73 -17.15 16.63 -4.67
C LEU A 73 -15.79 16.03 -4.34
N VAL A 74 -15.80 14.91 -3.60
CA VAL A 74 -14.61 14.13 -3.28
C VAL A 74 -14.70 12.77 -4.00
N PRO A 75 -14.12 12.66 -5.20
CA PRO A 75 -14.14 11.43 -5.99
C PRO A 75 -13.17 10.40 -5.46
N PHE A 76 -13.64 9.15 -5.32
CA PHE A 76 -12.82 7.95 -5.17
C PHE A 76 -12.85 7.17 -6.51
N ALA A 77 -11.76 7.22 -7.26
CA ALA A 77 -11.63 6.53 -8.55
C ALA A 77 -10.95 5.17 -8.33
N SER A 78 -11.66 4.08 -8.66
CA SER A 78 -11.28 2.72 -8.30
C SER A 78 -11.08 1.84 -9.52
N THR A 79 -9.93 1.16 -9.58
CA THR A 79 -9.60 0.13 -10.56
C THR A 79 -8.45 -0.72 -10.04
N PHE A 80 -7.91 -1.65 -10.82
CA PHE A 80 -6.70 -2.36 -10.45
C PHE A 80 -5.47 -1.46 -10.49
N ALA A 81 -4.50 -1.73 -9.62
CA ALA A 81 -3.27 -0.96 -9.54
C ALA A 81 -2.54 -0.83 -10.89
N MET A 82 -2.49 -1.94 -11.67
CA MET A 82 -1.88 -1.94 -13.00
C MET A 82 -2.58 -0.96 -13.96
N PHE A 83 -3.90 -0.83 -13.85
CA PHE A 83 -4.65 0.03 -14.76
C PHE A 83 -4.67 1.50 -14.30
N ALA A 84 -4.68 1.75 -12.99
CA ALA A 84 -4.53 3.09 -12.44
C ALA A 84 -3.13 3.66 -12.70
N ALA A 85 -2.09 2.90 -12.35
CA ALA A 85 -0.70 3.33 -12.44
C ALA A 85 -0.09 3.18 -13.83
N GLY A 86 -0.48 2.16 -14.58
CA GLY A 86 0.04 1.93 -15.94
C GLY A 86 -0.79 2.64 -17.00
N ARG A 87 -2.03 2.19 -17.22
CA ARG A 87 -2.88 2.67 -18.33
C ARG A 87 -3.28 4.14 -18.20
N ALA A 88 -3.60 4.61 -17.00
CA ALA A 88 -4.08 5.97 -16.76
C ALA A 88 -3.01 6.91 -16.16
N PHE A 89 -1.73 6.52 -16.17
CA PHE A 89 -0.67 7.30 -15.51
C PHE A 89 -0.60 8.76 -15.97
N GLU A 90 -0.70 9.00 -17.27
CA GLU A 90 -0.65 10.37 -17.81
C GLU A 90 -1.79 11.22 -17.27
N GLN A 91 -3.02 10.68 -17.21
CA GLN A 91 -4.20 11.38 -16.70
C GLN A 91 -4.10 11.59 -15.19
N VAL A 92 -3.59 10.62 -14.43
CA VAL A 92 -3.31 10.79 -12.99
C VAL A 92 -2.31 11.93 -12.79
N ARG A 93 -1.22 11.95 -13.56
CA ARG A 93 -0.19 12.99 -13.48
C ARG A 93 -0.70 14.36 -13.87
N ASN A 94 -1.35 14.48 -15.03
CA ASN A 94 -1.66 15.78 -15.65
C ASN A 94 -3.05 16.31 -15.27
N SER A 95 -4.04 15.43 -15.10
CA SER A 95 -5.39 15.86 -14.75
C SER A 95 -5.64 15.94 -13.24
N ILE A 96 -4.89 15.20 -12.42
CA ILE A 96 -5.03 15.18 -10.96
C ILE A 96 -3.81 15.80 -10.27
N GLY A 97 -2.60 15.27 -10.52
CA GLY A 97 -1.39 15.66 -9.80
C GLY A 97 -0.96 17.10 -10.10
N TYR A 98 -0.86 17.48 -11.37
CA TYR A 98 -0.39 18.81 -11.78
C TYR A 98 -1.27 19.96 -11.25
N PRO A 99 -2.61 19.92 -11.36
CA PRO A 99 -3.49 20.92 -10.76
C PRO A 99 -3.75 20.68 -9.26
N HIS A 100 -3.18 19.64 -8.65
CA HIS A 100 -3.33 19.27 -7.24
C HIS A 100 -4.81 19.07 -6.81
N LEU A 101 -5.58 18.36 -7.64
CA LEU A 101 -7.00 18.14 -7.40
C LEU A 101 -7.26 17.10 -6.30
N ASN A 102 -8.35 17.30 -5.59
CA ASN A 102 -8.79 16.46 -4.48
C ASN A 102 -9.45 15.16 -4.94
N VAL A 103 -8.67 14.28 -5.57
CA VAL A 103 -9.12 12.96 -6.04
C VAL A 103 -8.39 11.85 -5.28
N LYS A 104 -9.13 10.82 -4.85
CA LYS A 104 -8.62 9.64 -4.18
C LYS A 104 -8.62 8.47 -5.15
N ILE A 105 -7.46 7.86 -5.38
CA ILE A 105 -7.32 6.69 -6.24
C ILE A 105 -7.28 5.45 -5.37
N GLY A 106 -8.33 4.63 -5.44
CA GLY A 106 -8.44 3.34 -4.74
C GLY A 106 -7.96 2.21 -5.65
N ALA A 107 -6.66 1.97 -5.67
CA ALA A 107 -6.02 0.98 -6.52
C ALA A 107 -5.98 -0.39 -5.85
N THR A 108 -6.78 -1.34 -6.31
CA THR A 108 -6.79 -2.71 -5.78
C THR A 108 -5.91 -3.65 -6.59
N HIS A 109 -5.67 -4.86 -6.10
CA HIS A 109 -4.93 -5.89 -6.83
C HIS A 109 -3.48 -5.45 -7.16
N GLY A 110 -2.78 -4.77 -6.24
CA GLY A 110 -1.36 -4.48 -6.41
C GLY A 110 -0.49 -5.70 -6.11
N GLY A 111 0.65 -5.82 -6.79
CA GLY A 111 1.70 -6.79 -6.50
C GLY A 111 1.48 -8.20 -7.06
N ILE A 112 2.32 -9.11 -6.63
CA ILE A 112 2.39 -10.51 -7.07
C ILE A 112 1.21 -11.34 -6.58
N SER A 113 0.63 -11.00 -5.41
CA SER A 113 -0.47 -11.72 -4.78
C SER A 113 -1.81 -11.61 -5.53
N VAL A 114 -1.87 -10.87 -6.63
CA VAL A 114 -2.96 -10.96 -7.62
C VAL A 114 -3.17 -12.40 -8.06
N GLY A 115 -2.10 -13.16 -8.20
CA GLY A 115 -2.17 -14.60 -8.35
C GLY A 115 -2.38 -15.06 -9.78
N GLU A 116 -3.48 -15.77 -10.02
CA GLU A 116 -3.76 -16.50 -11.26
C GLU A 116 -3.86 -15.60 -12.50
N ASP A 117 -4.25 -14.34 -12.34
CA ASP A 117 -4.38 -13.37 -13.44
C ASP A 117 -3.01 -13.08 -14.11
N GLY A 118 -1.91 -13.31 -13.39
CA GLY A 118 -0.55 -13.29 -13.92
C GLY A 118 0.02 -11.91 -14.18
N ALA A 119 1.18 -11.87 -14.85
CA ALA A 119 2.03 -10.69 -15.04
C ALA A 119 1.32 -9.45 -15.60
N SER A 120 0.32 -9.62 -16.47
CA SER A 120 -0.41 -8.49 -17.05
C SER A 120 -1.29 -7.71 -16.05
N HIS A 121 -1.57 -8.30 -14.88
CA HIS A 121 -2.39 -7.73 -13.82
C HIS A 121 -1.61 -7.46 -12.54
N GLN A 122 -0.47 -8.13 -12.36
CA GLN A 122 0.44 -7.98 -11.21
C GLN A 122 1.22 -6.67 -11.35
N CYS A 123 0.80 -5.63 -10.63
CA CYS A 123 1.48 -4.34 -10.65
C CYS A 123 2.54 -4.28 -9.55
N CYS A 124 3.79 -4.29 -9.96
CA CYS A 124 4.95 -4.15 -9.08
C CYS A 124 5.66 -2.80 -9.23
N GLU A 125 5.10 -1.84 -9.98
CA GLU A 125 5.70 -0.56 -10.36
C GLU A 125 4.92 0.65 -9.86
N ASP A 126 3.74 0.46 -9.31
CA ASP A 126 2.79 1.52 -8.97
C ASP A 126 3.33 2.52 -7.95
N PHE A 127 3.99 2.06 -6.89
CA PHE A 127 4.60 3.00 -5.92
C PHE A 127 5.66 3.86 -6.59
N GLY A 128 6.52 3.26 -7.42
CA GLY A 128 7.54 3.98 -8.17
C GLY A 128 6.94 5.07 -9.04
N LEU A 129 5.94 4.73 -9.83
CA LEU A 129 5.25 5.67 -10.71
C LEU A 129 4.56 6.80 -9.93
N MET A 130 3.77 6.46 -8.90
CA MET A 130 2.98 7.44 -8.14
C MET A 130 3.86 8.33 -7.25
N ARG A 131 4.96 7.81 -6.69
CA ARG A 131 5.91 8.61 -5.92
C ARG A 131 6.57 9.73 -6.72
N THR A 132 6.73 9.56 -8.04
CA THR A 132 7.33 10.61 -8.90
C THR A 132 6.42 11.80 -9.13
N ILE A 133 5.11 11.69 -8.89
CA ILE A 133 4.16 12.79 -9.09
C ILE A 133 4.26 13.78 -7.91
N PRO A 134 4.60 15.07 -8.14
CA PRO A 134 4.67 16.07 -7.08
C PRO A 134 3.34 16.20 -6.32
N GLY A 135 3.40 16.26 -4.98
CA GLY A 135 2.23 16.41 -4.12
C GLY A 135 1.34 15.17 -3.97
N MET A 136 1.55 14.11 -4.72
CA MET A 136 0.81 12.84 -4.56
C MET A 136 1.18 12.18 -3.24
N VAL A 137 0.17 11.86 -2.42
CA VAL A 137 0.31 10.97 -1.25
C VAL A 137 0.21 9.51 -1.73
N VAL A 138 1.09 8.62 -1.25
CA VAL A 138 1.12 7.20 -1.65
C VAL A 138 1.11 6.32 -0.42
N MET A 139 0.11 5.43 -0.32
CA MET A 139 -0.15 4.63 0.88
C MET A 139 -0.53 3.19 0.54
N SER A 140 -0.20 2.25 1.47
CA SER A 140 -0.60 0.84 1.40
C SER A 140 -0.78 0.27 2.81
N PRO A 141 -2.02 -0.10 3.21
CA PRO A 141 -2.30 -0.56 4.56
C PRO A 141 -1.87 -2.01 4.78
N ALA A 142 -1.49 -2.33 6.02
CA ALA A 142 -1.10 -3.67 6.44
C ALA A 142 -2.28 -4.60 6.70
N ASP A 143 -3.44 -4.07 7.13
CA ASP A 143 -4.60 -4.87 7.52
C ASP A 143 -5.94 -4.14 7.35
N ASP A 144 -7.03 -4.77 7.83
CA ASP A 144 -8.40 -4.26 7.74
C ASP A 144 -8.57 -2.93 8.49
N VAL A 145 -8.12 -2.87 9.74
CA VAL A 145 -8.33 -1.70 10.61
C VAL A 145 -7.57 -0.49 10.07
N GLU A 146 -6.30 -0.69 9.70
CA GLU A 146 -5.50 0.36 9.09
C GLU A 146 -6.07 0.79 7.74
N ALA A 147 -6.58 -0.14 6.92
CA ALA A 147 -7.19 0.19 5.63
C ALA A 147 -8.41 1.10 5.78
N GLN A 148 -9.30 0.82 6.73
CA GLN A 148 -10.47 1.65 6.99
C GLN A 148 -10.08 3.04 7.52
N ALA A 149 -9.13 3.11 8.46
CA ALA A 149 -8.62 4.37 8.99
C ALA A 149 -7.89 5.19 7.90
N MET A 150 -7.13 4.54 7.03
CA MET A 150 -6.44 5.15 5.88
C MET A 150 -7.42 5.77 4.87
N VAL A 151 -8.51 5.08 4.54
CA VAL A 151 -9.54 5.60 3.62
C VAL A 151 -10.20 6.85 4.21
N ARG A 152 -10.47 6.86 5.52
CA ARG A 152 -10.99 8.04 6.23
C ARG A 152 -9.98 9.18 6.22
N ALA A 153 -8.70 8.91 6.51
CA ALA A 153 -7.65 9.91 6.45
C ALA A 153 -7.47 10.48 5.03
N ALA A 154 -7.57 9.64 4.01
CA ALA A 154 -7.55 10.08 2.62
C ALA A 154 -8.72 11.01 2.28
N TYR A 155 -9.93 10.72 2.74
CA TYR A 155 -11.09 11.61 2.54
C TYR A 155 -10.85 13.00 3.15
N LEU A 156 -10.29 13.05 4.36
CA LEU A 156 -10.03 14.31 5.08
C LEU A 156 -8.83 15.11 4.53
N HIS A 157 -7.94 14.45 3.79
CA HIS A 157 -6.77 15.10 3.17
C HIS A 157 -7.20 15.91 1.94
N GLU A 158 -6.83 17.17 1.87
CA GLU A 158 -7.01 18.00 0.67
C GLU A 158 -5.87 17.74 -0.33
N GLY A 159 -6.19 17.22 -1.50
CA GLY A 159 -5.21 16.92 -2.54
C GLY A 159 -5.23 15.46 -3.03
N PRO A 160 -4.33 15.11 -3.95
CA PRO A 160 -4.30 13.80 -4.59
C PRO A 160 -3.73 12.71 -3.68
N VAL A 161 -4.43 11.57 -3.62
CA VAL A 161 -4.02 10.41 -2.83
C VAL A 161 -4.12 9.14 -3.67
N TYR A 162 -3.07 8.34 -3.65
CA TYR A 162 -3.03 6.99 -4.19
C TYR A 162 -2.97 5.98 -3.03
N MET A 163 -3.96 5.09 -2.96
CA MET A 163 -4.04 4.02 -1.96
C MET A 163 -4.00 2.68 -2.66
N ARG A 164 -3.09 1.80 -2.24
CA ARG A 164 -2.95 0.46 -2.79
C ARG A 164 -3.54 -0.58 -1.84
N PHE A 165 -4.47 -1.39 -2.34
CA PHE A 165 -5.11 -2.47 -1.57
C PHE A 165 -4.80 -3.85 -2.18
N GLY A 166 -4.57 -4.84 -1.32
CA GLY A 166 -4.30 -6.22 -1.73
C GLY A 166 -5.58 -7.01 -2.06
N ARG A 167 -5.43 -8.03 -2.93
CA ARG A 167 -6.46 -9.06 -3.20
C ARG A 167 -6.45 -10.15 -2.11
N ALA A 168 -5.26 -10.54 -1.66
CA ALA A 168 -5.09 -11.58 -0.65
C ALA A 168 -5.58 -11.11 0.74
N ALA A 169 -6.19 -12.03 1.49
CA ALA A 169 -6.56 -11.76 2.88
C ALA A 169 -5.32 -11.79 3.78
N VAL A 170 -5.18 -10.79 4.63
CA VAL A 170 -4.07 -10.61 5.58
C VAL A 170 -4.57 -10.67 7.02
N PRO A 171 -3.73 -11.08 8.00
CA PRO A 171 -4.11 -11.04 9.42
C PRO A 171 -4.44 -9.62 9.87
N VAL A 172 -5.46 -9.47 10.71
CA VAL A 172 -5.78 -8.20 11.38
C VAL A 172 -4.84 -8.06 12.57
N ILE A 173 -3.97 -7.06 12.54
CA ILE A 173 -2.91 -6.83 13.54
C ILE A 173 -3.15 -5.58 14.39
N HIS A 174 -3.87 -4.58 13.87
CA HIS A 174 -4.23 -3.39 14.61
C HIS A 174 -5.52 -3.59 15.41
N GLU A 175 -5.64 -2.87 16.54
CA GLU A 175 -6.84 -2.85 17.34
C GLU A 175 -7.88 -1.85 16.79
N GLU A 176 -9.15 -2.10 17.07
CA GLU A 176 -10.23 -1.19 16.71
C GLU A 176 -10.00 0.19 17.32
N GLY A 177 -10.22 1.24 16.52
CA GLY A 177 -9.93 2.63 16.92
C GLY A 177 -8.51 3.11 16.63
N PHE A 178 -7.72 2.33 15.89
CA PHE A 178 -6.40 2.77 15.42
C PHE A 178 -6.46 4.13 14.72
N ASN A 179 -5.57 5.04 15.13
CA ASN A 179 -5.51 6.40 14.61
C ASN A 179 -4.44 6.53 13.52
N PHE A 180 -4.83 6.33 12.27
CA PHE A 180 -3.95 6.48 11.13
C PHE A 180 -3.60 7.95 10.86
N GLN A 181 -2.31 8.24 10.67
CA GLN A 181 -1.82 9.56 10.30
C GLN A 181 -0.94 9.49 9.04
N ILE A 182 -1.31 10.25 8.01
CA ILE A 182 -0.53 10.35 6.77
C ILE A 182 0.90 10.83 7.10
N GLY A 183 1.90 10.12 6.59
CA GLY A 183 3.30 10.46 6.80
C GLY A 183 3.89 9.98 8.12
N LYS A 184 3.15 9.18 8.90
CA LYS A 184 3.65 8.53 10.11
C LYS A 184 3.70 7.02 9.93
N GLY A 185 4.82 6.43 10.36
CA GLY A 185 4.98 5.00 10.53
C GLY A 185 4.72 4.59 11.97
N GLU A 186 4.60 3.28 12.21
CA GLU A 186 4.36 2.71 13.54
C GLU A 186 5.38 1.63 13.86
N THR A 187 5.97 1.67 15.07
CA THR A 187 6.79 0.58 15.59
C THR A 187 5.88 -0.47 16.22
N LEU A 188 5.68 -1.58 15.52
CA LEU A 188 4.86 -2.71 15.98
C LEU A 188 5.62 -3.65 16.93
N ARG A 189 6.93 -3.69 16.83
CA ARG A 189 7.81 -4.47 17.70
C ARG A 189 9.11 -3.73 17.91
N GLU A 190 9.53 -3.60 19.17
CA GLU A 190 10.85 -3.06 19.53
C GLU A 190 11.95 -4.10 19.27
N GLY A 191 13.12 -3.60 18.88
CA GLY A 191 14.33 -4.39 18.64
C GLY A 191 15.56 -3.52 18.61
N LYS A 192 16.75 -4.11 18.47
CA LYS A 192 18.03 -3.38 18.53
C LYS A 192 19.09 -3.89 17.54
N ASP A 193 18.94 -5.10 17.00
CA ASP A 193 19.99 -5.73 16.19
C ASP A 193 19.81 -5.46 14.69
N VAL A 194 18.56 -5.32 14.23
CA VAL A 194 18.16 -4.97 12.86
C VAL A 194 16.76 -4.36 12.88
N ALA A 195 16.48 -3.37 12.04
CA ALA A 195 15.11 -2.90 11.85
C ALA A 195 14.55 -3.40 10.51
N ILE A 196 13.32 -3.93 10.54
CA ILE A 196 12.56 -4.37 9.37
C ILE A 196 11.46 -3.35 9.12
N ILE A 197 11.56 -2.59 8.04
CA ILE A 197 10.58 -1.59 7.63
C ILE A 197 9.74 -2.19 6.51
N ALA A 198 8.47 -2.44 6.75
CA ALA A 198 7.60 -3.12 5.82
C ALA A 198 6.32 -2.31 5.54
N ASN A 199 5.63 -2.62 4.44
CA ASN A 199 4.29 -2.12 4.17
C ASN A 199 3.37 -3.23 3.64
N GLY A 200 2.07 -2.96 3.64
CA GLY A 200 1.08 -3.89 3.11
C GLY A 200 1.18 -5.27 3.74
N LEU A 201 0.98 -6.30 2.93
CA LEU A 201 0.98 -7.68 3.42
C LEU A 201 2.32 -8.15 4.03
N LEU A 202 3.44 -7.48 3.68
CA LEU A 202 4.76 -7.84 4.22
C LEU A 202 4.94 -7.46 5.69
N VAL A 203 4.06 -6.66 6.26
CA VAL A 203 4.10 -6.33 7.70
C VAL A 203 3.84 -7.57 8.56
N ALA A 204 2.84 -8.37 8.21
CA ALA A 204 2.57 -9.63 8.92
C ALA A 204 3.72 -10.65 8.78
N GLU A 205 4.34 -10.72 7.60
CA GLU A 205 5.52 -11.54 7.36
C GLU A 205 6.72 -11.05 8.18
N ALA A 206 6.91 -9.74 8.29
CA ALA A 206 7.97 -9.13 9.09
C ALA A 206 7.81 -9.42 10.60
N LEU A 207 6.58 -9.35 11.12
CA LEU A 207 6.28 -9.72 12.50
C LEU A 207 6.56 -11.20 12.77
N THR A 208 6.13 -12.09 11.86
CA THR A 208 6.42 -13.52 11.95
C THR A 208 7.93 -13.78 11.91
N ALA A 209 8.66 -13.10 11.03
CA ALA A 209 10.11 -13.22 10.94
C ALA A 209 10.80 -12.76 12.22
N ALA A 210 10.36 -11.65 12.82
CA ALA A 210 10.91 -11.14 14.07
C ALA A 210 10.70 -12.11 15.25
N GLU A 211 9.56 -12.81 15.31
CA GLU A 211 9.31 -13.86 16.29
C GLU A 211 10.29 -15.04 16.14
N GLU A 212 10.56 -15.47 14.92
CA GLU A 212 11.52 -16.55 14.64
C GLU A 212 12.96 -16.12 14.94
N LEU A 213 13.34 -14.89 14.57
CA LEU A 213 14.68 -14.32 14.85
C LEU A 213 14.96 -14.22 16.35
N ALA A 214 13.95 -13.86 17.16
CA ALA A 214 14.09 -13.77 18.61
C ALA A 214 14.43 -15.13 19.27
N LYS A 215 13.92 -16.25 18.73
CA LYS A 215 14.28 -17.59 19.20
C LYS A 215 15.76 -17.92 19.00
N GLU A 216 16.40 -17.21 18.08
CA GLU A 216 17.83 -17.35 17.75
C GLU A 216 18.67 -16.22 18.37
N GLY A 217 18.09 -15.35 19.21
CA GLY A 217 18.78 -14.28 19.93
C GLY A 217 18.98 -13.00 19.10
N ILE A 218 18.28 -12.83 17.98
CA ILE A 218 18.30 -11.61 17.16
C ILE A 218 17.02 -10.82 17.45
N GLU A 219 17.15 -9.64 18.04
CA GLU A 219 16.02 -8.75 18.40
C GLU A 219 15.77 -7.77 17.26
N ALA A 220 14.83 -8.15 16.36
CA ALA A 220 14.42 -7.32 15.25
C ALA A 220 13.34 -6.32 15.66
N GLU A 221 13.56 -5.03 15.32
CA GLU A 221 12.51 -4.01 15.32
C GLU A 221 11.64 -4.19 14.07
N VAL A 222 10.32 -4.09 14.22
CA VAL A 222 9.39 -4.12 13.07
C VAL A 222 8.62 -2.81 13.01
N ILE A 223 8.73 -2.15 11.86
CA ILE A 223 8.06 -0.88 11.57
C ILE A 223 7.10 -1.08 10.41
N ASN A 224 5.83 -0.75 10.64
CA ASN A 224 4.83 -0.58 9.59
C ASN A 224 4.97 0.82 8.97
N MET A 225 5.33 0.89 7.69
CA MET A 225 5.46 2.14 6.94
C MET A 225 4.35 2.22 5.89
N ALA A 226 3.12 2.37 6.34
CA ALA A 226 1.95 2.40 5.47
C ALA A 226 1.91 3.62 4.55
N THR A 227 2.55 4.73 4.91
CA THR A 227 2.75 5.88 4.02
C THR A 227 4.14 5.83 3.38
N ILE A 228 4.19 5.59 2.07
CA ILE A 228 5.44 5.54 1.29
C ILE A 228 5.87 6.96 0.89
N LYS A 229 4.89 7.84 0.69
CA LYS A 229 5.10 9.27 0.42
C LYS A 229 3.96 10.10 1.02
N PRO A 230 4.26 11.09 1.90
CA PRO A 230 5.58 11.38 2.48
C PRO A 230 6.07 10.24 3.40
N LEU A 231 7.37 9.97 3.38
CA LEU A 231 7.99 8.99 4.27
C LEU A 231 8.12 9.58 5.68
N ASP A 232 7.95 8.78 6.73
CA ASP A 232 8.32 9.16 8.10
C ASP A 232 9.84 9.11 8.25
N GLU A 233 10.51 10.18 7.86
CA GLU A 233 11.96 10.29 7.89
C GLU A 233 12.51 10.18 9.30
N GLU A 234 11.81 10.74 10.29
CA GLU A 234 12.23 10.75 11.70
C GLU A 234 12.28 9.32 12.25
N LEU A 235 11.26 8.52 11.97
CA LEU A 235 11.18 7.12 12.39
C LEU A 235 12.25 6.26 11.72
N VAL A 236 12.45 6.43 10.40
CA VAL A 236 13.51 5.71 9.67
C VAL A 236 14.90 6.04 10.21
N LEU A 237 15.19 7.33 10.46
CA LEU A 237 16.48 7.76 11.02
C LEU A 237 16.69 7.27 12.46
N ALA A 238 15.63 7.25 13.28
CA ALA A 238 15.68 6.71 14.63
C ALA A 238 16.00 5.21 14.64
N ALA A 239 15.32 4.43 13.80
CA ALA A 239 15.57 3.00 13.62
C ALA A 239 16.99 2.72 13.12
N ALA A 240 17.45 3.48 12.12
CA ALA A 240 18.81 3.36 11.58
C ALA A 240 19.88 3.67 12.64
N LYS A 241 19.67 4.71 13.45
CA LYS A 241 20.59 5.06 14.55
C LYS A 241 20.61 4.00 15.65
N LYS A 242 19.44 3.38 15.95
CA LYS A 242 19.28 2.37 17.00
C LYS A 242 19.87 1.02 16.56
N CYS A 243 19.50 0.53 15.39
CA CYS A 243 19.84 -0.81 14.95
C CYS A 243 21.09 -0.89 14.07
N GLY A 244 21.47 0.19 13.39
CA GLY A 244 22.64 0.23 12.48
C GLY A 244 22.51 -0.60 11.20
N LYS A 245 21.41 -1.30 11.02
CA LYS A 245 21.11 -2.18 9.87
C LYS A 245 19.62 -2.14 9.58
N ILE A 246 19.25 -1.95 8.32
CA ILE A 246 17.84 -1.86 7.88
C ILE A 246 17.55 -2.94 6.85
N ILE A 247 16.41 -3.61 7.01
CA ILE A 247 15.79 -4.44 5.97
C ILE A 247 14.49 -3.75 5.57
N THR A 248 14.24 -3.57 4.28
CA THR A 248 12.92 -3.15 3.80
C THR A 248 12.21 -4.32 3.16
N ALA A 249 10.89 -4.44 3.35
CA ALA A 249 10.08 -5.51 2.79
C ALA A 249 8.79 -4.96 2.19
N GLU A 250 8.61 -5.18 0.88
CA GLU A 250 7.46 -4.67 0.12
C GLU A 250 7.05 -5.63 -1.00
N GLU A 251 5.78 -5.72 -1.27
CA GLU A 251 5.25 -6.45 -2.42
C GLU A 251 5.27 -5.56 -3.67
N HIS A 252 6.45 -5.13 -4.06
CA HIS A 252 6.71 -4.19 -5.16
C HIS A 252 8.10 -4.48 -5.72
N SER A 253 8.42 -3.95 -6.89
CA SER A 253 9.80 -3.95 -7.40
C SER A 253 10.73 -3.32 -6.38
N VAL A 254 11.93 -3.86 -6.23
CA VAL A 254 12.99 -3.21 -5.44
C VAL A 254 13.39 -1.84 -6.01
N ILE A 255 12.96 -1.53 -7.25
CA ILE A 255 13.18 -0.25 -7.95
C ILE A 255 11.97 0.66 -7.75
N GLY A 256 12.17 1.85 -7.22
CA GLY A 256 11.15 2.90 -7.09
C GLY A 256 10.24 2.83 -5.86
N GLY A 257 10.22 1.72 -5.10
CA GLY A 257 9.32 1.51 -3.97
C GLY A 257 9.78 2.09 -2.63
N LEU A 258 9.30 1.47 -1.54
CA LEU A 258 9.65 1.80 -0.16
C LEU A 258 11.14 1.66 0.08
N GLY A 259 11.75 0.57 -0.40
CA GLY A 259 13.17 0.30 -0.21
C GLY A 259 14.07 1.41 -0.77
N GLU A 260 13.76 1.93 -1.95
CA GLU A 260 14.50 3.07 -2.50
C GLU A 260 14.23 4.38 -1.75
N ALA A 261 13.01 4.61 -1.27
CA ALA A 261 12.73 5.78 -0.45
C ALA A 261 13.59 5.81 0.81
N VAL A 262 13.69 4.68 1.50
CA VAL A 262 14.53 4.49 2.68
C VAL A 262 16.02 4.62 2.33
N CYS A 263 16.48 3.99 1.25
CA CYS A 263 17.87 4.09 0.79
C CYS A 263 18.26 5.53 0.45
N SER A 264 17.42 6.28 -0.28
CA SER A 264 17.69 7.69 -0.60
C SER A 264 17.84 8.53 0.65
N LEU A 265 16.91 8.43 1.60
CA LEU A 265 16.96 9.16 2.86
C LEU A 265 18.25 8.84 3.64
N LEU A 266 18.54 7.56 3.78
CA LEU A 266 19.70 7.13 4.58
C LEU A 266 21.02 7.50 3.91
N SER A 267 21.13 7.42 2.59
CA SER A 267 22.37 7.82 1.90
C SER A 267 22.70 9.30 2.07
N GLU A 268 21.70 10.16 2.21
CA GLU A 268 21.86 11.61 2.38
C GLU A 268 22.08 12.02 3.84
N LYS A 269 21.30 11.42 4.77
CA LYS A 269 21.23 11.93 6.15
C LYS A 269 21.98 11.07 7.17
N LEU A 270 22.02 9.74 7.00
CA LEU A 270 22.65 8.80 7.92
C LEU A 270 23.04 7.52 7.17
N PRO A 271 24.20 7.48 6.50
CA PRO A 271 24.61 6.32 5.73
C PRO A 271 24.56 5.02 6.56
N THR A 272 23.64 4.15 6.21
CA THR A 272 23.34 2.92 6.94
C THR A 272 23.19 1.78 5.93
N PRO A 273 23.75 0.58 6.20
CA PRO A 273 23.54 -0.58 5.34
C PRO A 273 22.05 -0.96 5.25
N VAL A 274 21.56 -1.19 4.02
CA VAL A 274 20.17 -1.58 3.75
C VAL A 274 20.13 -2.84 2.89
N LYS A 275 19.29 -3.79 3.26
CA LYS A 275 18.88 -4.93 2.42
C LYS A 275 17.42 -4.74 2.01
N ARG A 276 17.14 -4.85 0.71
CA ARG A 276 15.77 -4.69 0.18
C ARG A 276 15.20 -6.06 -0.18
N ILE A 277 13.99 -6.34 0.32
CA ILE A 277 13.18 -7.52 -0.04
C ILE A 277 12.00 -7.01 -0.84
N GLY A 278 11.89 -7.44 -2.08
CA GLY A 278 10.88 -7.07 -3.06
C GLY A 278 11.07 -7.91 -4.32
N VAL A 279 10.36 -7.57 -5.39
CA VAL A 279 10.49 -8.22 -6.70
C VAL A 279 11.77 -7.72 -7.39
N ASN A 280 12.67 -8.65 -7.74
CA ASN A 280 14.03 -8.36 -8.22
C ASN A 280 14.09 -8.21 -9.74
N ASP A 281 13.59 -7.09 -10.27
CA ASP A 281 13.68 -6.73 -11.70
C ASP A 281 13.23 -7.87 -12.66
N GLU A 282 12.10 -8.48 -12.31
CA GLU A 282 11.51 -9.58 -13.09
C GLU A 282 9.99 -9.43 -13.12
N PHE A 283 9.37 -9.93 -14.18
CA PHE A 283 7.92 -9.98 -14.26
C PHE A 283 7.37 -11.14 -13.41
N GLY A 284 6.15 -10.94 -12.89
CA GLY A 284 5.40 -12.00 -12.27
C GLY A 284 4.94 -13.08 -13.28
N HIS A 285 4.24 -14.08 -12.78
CA HIS A 285 3.61 -15.14 -13.58
C HIS A 285 2.35 -15.65 -12.88
N SER A 286 1.52 -16.41 -13.60
CA SER A 286 0.29 -16.99 -13.05
C SER A 286 0.61 -18.09 -12.03
N GLY A 287 -0.16 -18.11 -10.93
CA GLY A 287 -0.05 -19.13 -9.89
C GLY A 287 -0.85 -18.76 -8.64
N PRO A 288 -1.01 -19.69 -7.68
CA PRO A 288 -1.62 -19.38 -6.39
C PRO A 288 -0.82 -18.29 -5.65
N ALA A 289 -1.50 -17.28 -5.10
CA ALA A 289 -0.87 -16.12 -4.47
C ALA A 289 0.22 -16.47 -3.45
N GLY A 290 -0.04 -17.41 -2.53
CA GLY A 290 0.95 -17.82 -1.52
C GLY A 290 2.18 -18.52 -2.12
N ALA A 291 2.00 -19.29 -3.20
CA ALA A 291 3.13 -19.90 -3.91
C ALA A 291 4.00 -18.85 -4.61
N LEU A 292 3.37 -17.84 -5.20
CA LEU A 292 4.08 -16.73 -5.84
C LEU A 292 4.85 -15.89 -4.81
N LEU A 293 4.22 -15.50 -3.71
CA LEU A 293 4.92 -14.77 -2.65
C LEU A 293 6.17 -15.51 -2.19
N LYS A 294 6.07 -16.83 -2.00
CA LYS A 294 7.22 -17.65 -1.62
C LYS A 294 8.28 -17.73 -2.72
N ALA A 295 7.87 -17.90 -3.98
CA ALA A 295 8.79 -17.99 -5.12
C ALA A 295 9.59 -16.69 -5.32
N PHE A 296 8.95 -15.53 -5.08
CA PHE A 296 9.61 -14.22 -5.17
C PHE A 296 10.29 -13.80 -3.86
N GLY A 297 10.38 -14.68 -2.86
CA GLY A 297 11.06 -14.40 -1.59
C GLY A 297 10.32 -13.39 -0.70
N LEU A 298 9.03 -13.15 -0.94
CA LEU A 298 8.18 -12.25 -0.17
C LEU A 298 7.54 -13.01 1.01
N SER A 299 8.37 -13.56 1.89
CA SER A 299 7.93 -14.43 2.99
C SER A 299 8.78 -14.24 4.25
N ALA A 300 8.22 -14.62 5.39
CA ALA A 300 8.91 -14.59 6.67
C ALA A 300 10.21 -15.41 6.65
N GLU A 301 10.21 -16.59 6.01
CA GLU A 301 11.41 -17.43 5.91
C GLU A 301 12.57 -16.70 5.22
N ASN A 302 12.29 -15.96 4.13
CA ASN A 302 13.32 -15.20 3.43
C ASN A 302 13.78 -13.99 4.25
N ILE A 303 12.87 -13.29 4.93
CA ILE A 303 13.23 -12.19 5.83
C ILE A 303 14.18 -12.69 6.93
N VAL A 304 13.89 -13.85 7.54
CA VAL A 304 14.77 -14.49 8.54
C VAL A 304 16.12 -14.80 7.94
N ALA A 305 16.18 -15.41 6.76
CA ALA A 305 17.45 -15.78 6.11
C ALA A 305 18.31 -14.54 5.84
N VAL A 306 17.72 -13.48 5.28
CA VAL A 306 18.40 -12.20 5.00
C VAL A 306 18.89 -11.55 6.30
N ALA A 307 18.06 -11.51 7.34
CA ALA A 307 18.43 -10.91 8.63
C ALA A 307 19.59 -11.66 9.29
N LYS A 308 19.57 -12.99 9.32
CA LYS A 308 20.65 -13.82 9.87
C LYS A 308 21.98 -13.63 9.14
N GLU A 309 21.96 -13.51 7.82
CA GLU A 309 23.14 -13.20 7.04
C GLU A 309 23.64 -11.78 7.32
N PHE A 310 22.73 -10.85 7.41
CA PHE A 310 23.03 -9.43 7.59
C PHE A 310 23.54 -9.09 9.00
N CYS A 311 23.14 -9.87 10.03
CA CYS A 311 23.55 -9.67 11.41
C CYS A 311 24.87 -10.35 11.78
N LYS A 312 25.42 -11.24 10.93
CA LYS A 312 26.77 -11.80 11.10
C LYS A 312 27.83 -10.70 10.94
#